data_ac8e2aa22a4961d497892197690a201a
#
_entry.id   ac8e2aa22a4961d497892197690a201a
#
_cell.length_a   1.000
_cell.length_b   1.000
_cell.length_c   1.000
_cell.angle_alpha   90.00
_cell.angle_beta   90.00
_cell.angle_gamma   90.00
#
_symmetry.space_group_name_H-M   'P 1'
#
loop_
_entity.id
_entity.type
_entity.pdbx_description
1 polymer ?
#
loop_
_entity_poly.entity_id
_entity_poly.type
_entity_poly.pdbx_seq_one_letter_code
_entity_poly.pdbx_strand_id
1 'polypeptide(L)'
;MLNVQIAQSIISLITFLIAYGISVTLAGCFTAWVALKMGDETPAEEGFLTLNPFAHIDLLGTVFLILYNFGWGRFIPINPFNMHGRFKLVKVVIAFAAKSIAHLGIALFSLVGLLGLFGETVLCKSLTEAHPQSSSYLLSIGMILISMLVVNMVLAVITFFVNMCGMAVMYVVEKNPQYLLYTSLIMVIVPVVLFYLFGHAVLMITFGLLQKIGYLLATFLHLC
;
A
#
# COMPACT_ATOMS: atom_id res chain seq x y z
N MET A 1 -25.34 24.49 4.08
CA MET A 1 -24.67 23.62 3.10
C MET A 1 -23.15 23.59 3.26
N LEU A 2 -22.44 24.72 3.34
CA LEU A 2 -20.98 24.78 3.49
C LEU A 2 -20.45 23.99 4.69
N ASN A 3 -21.11 24.09 5.86
CA ASN A 3 -20.68 23.38 7.07
C ASN A 3 -20.78 21.83 6.96
N VAL A 4 -21.74 21.31 6.21
CA VAL A 4 -21.90 19.86 6.01
C VAL A 4 -20.81 19.32 5.08
N GLN A 5 -20.49 20.05 4.02
CA GLN A 5 -19.39 19.66 3.11
C GLN A 5 -18.04 19.67 3.81
N ILE A 6 -17.75 20.67 4.64
CA ILE A 6 -16.51 20.74 5.43
C ILE A 6 -16.44 19.54 6.40
N ALA A 7 -17.52 19.23 7.11
CA ALA A 7 -17.56 18.09 8.02
C ALA A 7 -17.32 16.76 7.30
N GLN A 8 -17.93 16.55 6.14
CA GLN A 8 -17.70 15.36 5.32
C GLN A 8 -16.25 15.24 4.85
N SER A 9 -15.64 16.34 4.42
CA SER A 9 -14.23 16.37 3.99
C SER A 9 -13.27 16.03 5.15
N ILE A 10 -13.54 16.55 6.35
CA ILE A 10 -12.75 16.22 7.55
C ILE A 10 -12.87 14.75 7.92
N ILE A 11 -14.09 14.21 7.93
CA ILE A 11 -14.32 12.77 8.22
C ILE A 11 -13.60 11.89 7.20
N SER A 12 -13.71 12.21 5.93
CA SER A 12 -13.02 11.48 4.85
C SER A 12 -11.50 11.51 5.03
N LEU A 13 -10.92 12.68 5.35
CA LEU A 13 -9.48 12.81 5.61
C LEU A 13 -9.03 11.96 6.81
N ILE A 14 -9.77 12.03 7.93
CA ILE A 14 -9.45 11.23 9.13
C ILE A 14 -9.52 9.73 8.80
N THR A 15 -10.56 9.29 8.11
CA THR A 15 -10.73 7.90 7.69
C THR A 15 -9.57 7.44 6.82
N PHE A 16 -9.15 8.28 5.88
CA PHE A 16 -8.03 8.00 4.99
C PHE A 16 -6.69 7.92 5.72
N LEU A 17 -6.45 8.80 6.70
CA LEU A 17 -5.26 8.78 7.55
C LEU A 17 -5.20 7.51 8.43
N ILE A 18 -6.33 7.09 8.97
CA ILE A 18 -6.42 5.83 9.74
C ILE A 18 -6.11 4.63 8.83
N ALA A 19 -6.75 4.56 7.68
CA ALA A 19 -6.52 3.49 6.70
C ALA A 19 -5.06 3.43 6.26
N TYR A 20 -4.44 4.58 5.97
CA TYR A 20 -3.03 4.70 5.63
C TYR A 20 -2.13 4.22 6.78
N GLY A 21 -2.35 4.70 8.01
CA GLY A 21 -1.54 4.33 9.18
C GLY A 21 -1.56 2.82 9.44
N ILE A 22 -2.73 2.19 9.38
CA ILE A 22 -2.89 0.73 9.51
C ILE A 22 -2.12 0.03 8.37
N SER A 23 -2.31 0.47 7.14
CA SER A 23 -1.74 -0.15 5.95
C SER A 23 -0.21 -0.14 5.96
N VAL A 24 0.41 1.03 6.21
CA VAL A 24 1.89 1.13 6.21
C VAL A 24 2.51 0.38 7.38
N THR A 25 1.82 0.32 8.52
CA THR A 25 2.27 -0.41 9.71
C THR A 25 2.29 -1.91 9.45
N LEU A 26 1.18 -2.46 8.97
CA LEU A 26 1.09 -3.90 8.68
C LEU A 26 2.06 -4.32 7.58
N ALA A 27 2.12 -3.56 6.49
CA ALA A 27 3.03 -3.86 5.38
C ALA A 27 4.50 -3.70 5.78
N GLY A 28 4.85 -2.71 6.59
CA GLY A 28 6.20 -2.50 7.08
C GLY A 28 6.65 -3.62 8.03
N CYS A 29 5.83 -3.96 9.03
CA CYS A 29 6.11 -5.06 9.95
C CYS A 29 6.24 -6.41 9.21
N PHE A 30 5.34 -6.70 8.27
CA PHE A 30 5.43 -7.90 7.44
C PHE A 30 6.73 -7.93 6.62
N THR A 31 7.14 -6.80 6.05
CA THR A 31 8.40 -6.70 5.30
C THR A 31 9.61 -7.00 6.18
N ALA A 32 9.66 -6.42 7.38
CA ALA A 32 10.73 -6.68 8.35
C ALA A 32 10.76 -8.17 8.77
N TRP A 33 9.59 -8.77 8.97
CA TRP A 33 9.48 -10.18 9.29
C TRP A 33 9.96 -11.09 8.14
N VAL A 34 9.59 -10.79 6.89
CA VAL A 34 10.05 -11.54 5.71
C VAL A 34 11.56 -11.40 5.55
N ALA A 35 12.13 -10.19 5.68
CA ALA A 35 13.57 -9.97 5.60
C ALA A 35 14.32 -10.83 6.63
N LEU A 36 13.87 -10.83 7.88
CA LEU A 36 14.42 -11.67 8.96
C LEU A 36 14.37 -13.16 8.58
N LYS A 37 13.26 -13.65 8.03
CA LYS A 37 13.13 -15.06 7.57
C LYS A 37 14.04 -15.37 6.38
N MET A 38 14.36 -14.39 5.57
CA MET A 38 15.31 -14.55 4.44
C MET A 38 16.78 -14.46 4.89
N GLY A 39 17.05 -14.10 6.14
CA GLY A 39 18.37 -14.05 6.75
C GLY A 39 18.96 -12.64 6.88
N ASP A 40 18.13 -11.61 6.76
CA ASP A 40 18.51 -10.22 7.00
C ASP A 40 17.87 -9.70 8.30
N GLU A 41 18.69 -9.52 9.33
CA GLU A 41 18.28 -9.04 10.64
C GLU A 41 18.19 -7.50 10.72
N THR A 42 18.73 -6.79 9.72
CA THR A 42 18.81 -5.33 9.71
C THR A 42 17.48 -4.64 10.02
N PRO A 43 16.33 -4.98 9.39
CA PRO A 43 15.07 -4.32 9.70
C PRO A 43 14.58 -4.59 11.13
N ALA A 44 14.89 -5.74 11.69
CA ALA A 44 14.51 -6.09 13.06
C ALA A 44 15.37 -5.33 14.08
N GLU A 45 16.66 -5.22 13.85
CA GLU A 45 17.62 -4.46 14.69
C GLU A 45 17.32 -2.96 14.70
N GLU A 46 16.86 -2.41 13.55
CA GLU A 46 16.41 -1.01 13.43
C GLU A 46 15.00 -0.76 13.99
N GLY A 47 14.35 -1.78 14.57
CA GLY A 47 13.07 -1.63 15.25
C GLY A 47 11.84 -1.65 14.35
N PHE A 48 11.96 -2.13 13.10
CA PHE A 48 10.83 -2.24 12.17
C PHE A 48 9.98 -3.51 12.39
N LEU A 49 10.44 -4.46 13.22
CA LEU A 49 9.66 -5.65 13.56
C LEU A 49 8.68 -5.33 14.70
N THR A 50 7.79 -4.38 14.46
CA THR A 50 6.82 -3.88 15.44
C THR A 50 5.52 -3.47 14.76
N LEU A 51 4.42 -3.49 15.51
CA LEU A 51 3.13 -2.91 15.08
C LEU A 51 2.94 -1.46 15.55
N ASN A 52 4.00 -0.81 16.03
CA ASN A 52 3.96 0.61 16.35
C ASN A 52 3.90 1.44 15.04
N PRO A 53 2.81 2.18 14.79
CA PRO A 53 2.65 2.95 13.57
C PRO A 53 3.74 4.02 13.38
N PHE A 54 4.27 4.59 14.45
CA PHE A 54 5.33 5.60 14.37
C PHE A 54 6.67 5.08 13.82
N ALA A 55 6.90 3.77 13.87
CA ALA A 55 8.06 3.16 13.21
C ALA A 55 7.92 3.13 11.68
N HIS A 56 6.68 3.10 11.17
CA HIS A 56 6.38 2.86 9.76
C HIS A 56 5.83 4.07 9.00
N ILE A 57 5.30 5.06 9.72
CA ILE A 57 4.78 6.30 9.12
C ILE A 57 5.97 7.19 8.73
N ASP A 58 5.98 7.66 7.49
CA ASP A 58 6.90 8.66 6.99
C ASP A 58 6.27 10.06 7.09
N LEU A 59 7.03 11.02 7.65
CA LEU A 59 6.50 12.38 7.85
C LEU A 59 6.20 13.06 6.52
N LEU A 60 7.13 13.00 5.56
CA LEU A 60 6.93 13.59 4.24
C LEU A 60 5.81 12.88 3.49
N GLY A 61 5.79 11.53 3.53
CA GLY A 61 4.71 10.75 2.95
C GLY A 61 3.34 11.12 3.52
N THR A 62 3.25 11.42 4.82
CA THR A 62 2.01 11.87 5.45
C THR A 62 1.60 13.27 5.02
N VAL A 63 2.55 14.20 4.89
CA VAL A 63 2.27 15.55 4.37
C VAL A 63 1.76 15.47 2.92
N PHE A 64 2.40 14.67 2.08
CA PHE A 64 1.94 14.45 0.71
C PHE A 64 0.55 13.79 0.66
N LEU A 65 0.26 12.88 1.59
CA LEU A 65 -1.05 12.26 1.71
C LEU A 65 -2.15 13.30 1.96
N ILE A 66 -1.89 14.26 2.86
CA ILE A 66 -2.85 15.32 3.20
C ILE A 66 -3.03 16.31 2.02
N LEU A 67 -1.94 16.69 1.35
CA LEU A 67 -1.98 17.72 0.30
C LEU A 67 -2.45 17.16 -1.05
N TYR A 68 -2.07 15.94 -1.38
CA TYR A 68 -2.25 15.37 -2.73
C TYR A 68 -3.05 14.05 -2.73
N ASN A 69 -3.61 13.63 -1.58
CA ASN A 69 -4.27 12.33 -1.39
C ASN A 69 -3.37 11.14 -1.77
N PHE A 70 -2.06 11.32 -1.71
CA PHE A 70 -1.05 10.36 -2.04
C PHE A 70 0.10 10.45 -1.02
N GLY A 71 0.50 9.30 -0.45
CA GLY A 71 1.60 9.23 0.50
C GLY A 71 2.31 7.88 0.43
N TRP A 72 3.38 7.74 1.20
CA TRP A 72 4.15 6.50 1.33
C TRP A 72 4.59 6.30 2.77
N GLY A 73 4.76 5.05 3.19
CA GLY A 73 5.32 4.72 4.50
C GLY A 73 6.85 4.71 4.48
N ARG A 74 7.44 4.74 5.67
CA ARG A 74 8.89 4.71 5.85
C ARG A 74 9.53 3.56 5.06
N PHE A 75 10.67 3.83 4.47
CA PHE A 75 11.48 2.82 3.80
C PHE A 75 12.00 1.82 4.83
N ILE A 76 11.90 0.53 4.53
CA ILE A 76 12.44 -0.54 5.37
C ILE A 76 13.84 -0.88 4.84
N PRO A 77 14.90 -0.74 5.65
CA PRO A 77 16.25 -1.02 5.22
C PRO A 77 16.45 -2.53 5.07
N ILE A 78 16.59 -2.99 3.84
CA ILE A 78 16.89 -4.39 3.52
C ILE A 78 18.34 -4.47 3.03
N ASN A 79 19.16 -5.28 3.70
CA ASN A 79 20.54 -5.51 3.32
C ASN A 79 20.68 -6.87 2.60
N PRO A 80 20.78 -6.88 1.26
CA PRO A 80 20.87 -8.13 0.50
C PRO A 80 22.17 -8.89 0.74
N PHE A 81 23.20 -8.25 1.34
CA PHE A 81 24.47 -8.88 1.65
C PHE A 81 24.38 -9.84 2.84
N ASN A 82 23.42 -9.64 3.73
CA ASN A 82 23.17 -10.55 4.86
C ASN A 82 22.54 -11.88 4.42
N MET A 83 21.95 -11.91 3.23
CA MET A 83 21.29 -13.09 2.71
C MET A 83 22.26 -14.03 2.00
N HIS A 84 22.46 -15.24 2.55
CA HIS A 84 23.42 -16.21 2.07
C HIS A 84 22.76 -17.50 1.58
N GLY A 85 23.54 -18.35 0.86
CA GLY A 85 23.15 -19.69 0.46
C GLY A 85 22.77 -19.83 -1.01
N ARG A 86 22.38 -21.07 -1.38
CA ARG A 86 22.13 -21.45 -2.78
C ARG A 86 21.08 -20.60 -3.50
N PHE A 87 20.08 -20.08 -2.76
CA PHE A 87 18.97 -19.29 -3.31
C PHE A 87 19.04 -17.80 -2.91
N LYS A 88 20.24 -17.23 -2.76
CA LYS A 88 20.45 -15.83 -2.35
C LYS A 88 19.57 -14.88 -3.17
N LEU A 89 19.61 -14.96 -4.49
CA LEU A 89 18.83 -14.07 -5.38
C LEU A 89 17.33 -14.15 -5.13
N VAL A 90 16.81 -15.37 -4.95
CA VAL A 90 15.38 -15.59 -4.67
C VAL A 90 14.99 -14.97 -3.34
N LYS A 91 15.81 -15.13 -2.30
CA LYS A 91 15.60 -14.51 -0.99
C LYS A 91 15.54 -13.00 -1.07
N VAL A 92 16.50 -12.39 -1.80
CA VAL A 92 16.55 -10.95 -2.03
C VAL A 92 15.27 -10.46 -2.73
N VAL A 93 14.88 -11.11 -3.82
CA VAL A 93 13.66 -10.75 -4.56
C VAL A 93 12.42 -10.85 -3.67
N ILE A 94 12.29 -11.92 -2.88
CA ILE A 94 11.15 -12.09 -1.95
C ILE A 94 11.14 -10.98 -0.89
N ALA A 95 12.29 -10.64 -0.30
CA ALA A 95 12.37 -9.60 0.71
C ALA A 95 11.99 -8.22 0.15
N PHE A 96 12.48 -7.85 -1.04
CA PHE A 96 12.14 -6.60 -1.68
C PHE A 96 10.69 -6.55 -2.18
N ALA A 97 10.11 -7.67 -2.60
CA ALA A 97 8.70 -7.74 -3.00
C ALA A 97 7.72 -7.78 -1.82
N ALA A 98 8.19 -8.11 -0.61
CA ALA A 98 7.35 -8.37 0.56
C ALA A 98 6.38 -7.21 0.88
N LYS A 99 6.83 -5.95 0.79
CA LYS A 99 5.99 -4.78 1.08
C LYS A 99 4.82 -4.67 0.10
N SER A 100 5.09 -4.88 -1.18
CA SER A 100 4.05 -4.84 -2.23
C SER A 100 3.06 -5.99 -2.08
N ILE A 101 3.56 -7.19 -1.76
CA ILE A 101 2.72 -8.38 -1.49
C ILE A 101 1.84 -8.13 -0.27
N ALA A 102 2.37 -7.52 0.80
CA ALA A 102 1.59 -7.17 1.98
C ALA A 102 0.45 -6.20 1.65
N HIS A 103 0.74 -5.14 0.87
CA HIS A 103 -0.30 -4.20 0.44
C HIS A 103 -1.38 -4.89 -0.42
N LEU A 104 -1.01 -5.78 -1.34
CA LEU A 104 -1.98 -6.59 -2.10
C LEU A 104 -2.83 -7.48 -1.18
N GLY A 105 -2.22 -8.11 -0.18
CA GLY A 105 -2.93 -8.92 0.82
C GLY A 105 -3.93 -8.10 1.63
N ILE A 106 -3.55 -6.89 2.08
CA ILE A 106 -4.45 -5.98 2.81
C ILE A 106 -5.59 -5.50 1.90
N ALA A 107 -5.30 -5.18 0.64
CA ALA A 107 -6.31 -4.79 -0.34
C ALA A 107 -7.33 -5.92 -0.57
N LEU A 108 -6.85 -7.16 -0.75
CA LEU A 108 -7.70 -8.33 -0.90
C LEU A 108 -8.56 -8.58 0.35
N PHE A 109 -7.98 -8.48 1.54
CA PHE A 109 -8.71 -8.60 2.80
C PHE A 109 -9.81 -7.53 2.92
N SER A 110 -9.51 -6.28 2.55
CA SER A 110 -10.49 -5.20 2.54
C SER A 110 -11.62 -5.44 1.55
N LEU A 111 -11.31 -5.98 0.37
CA LEU A 111 -12.29 -6.37 -0.64
C LEU A 111 -13.22 -7.48 -0.13
N VAL A 112 -12.64 -8.54 0.44
CA VAL A 112 -13.43 -9.64 1.03
C VAL A 112 -14.29 -9.15 2.17
N GLY A 113 -13.77 -8.25 3.02
CA GLY A 113 -14.54 -7.61 4.09
C GLY A 113 -15.72 -6.79 3.57
N LEU A 114 -15.53 -6.04 2.48
CA LEU A 114 -16.61 -5.29 1.82
C LEU A 114 -17.70 -6.21 1.27
N LEU A 115 -17.30 -7.28 0.58
CA LEU A 115 -18.23 -8.27 0.05
C LEU A 115 -19.01 -8.98 1.17
N GLY A 116 -18.35 -9.35 2.27
CA GLY A 116 -18.98 -10.03 3.39
C GLY A 116 -19.93 -9.15 4.21
N LEU A 117 -19.61 -7.86 4.37
CA LEU A 117 -20.41 -6.94 5.18
C LEU A 117 -21.60 -6.33 4.40
N PHE A 118 -21.45 -6.11 3.12
CA PHE A 118 -22.41 -5.36 2.32
C PHE A 118 -23.11 -6.21 1.25
N GLY A 119 -22.59 -7.41 0.95
CA GLY A 119 -23.20 -8.38 0.04
C GLY A 119 -23.72 -7.78 -1.27
N GLU A 120 -24.94 -8.19 -1.67
CA GLU A 120 -25.62 -7.73 -2.89
C GLU A 120 -25.84 -6.22 -2.97
N THR A 121 -25.95 -5.53 -1.81
CA THR A 121 -26.45 -4.14 -1.80
C THR A 121 -25.43 -3.11 -2.22
N VAL A 122 -24.13 -3.36 -2.01
CA VAL A 122 -23.08 -2.37 -2.31
C VAL A 122 -22.42 -2.59 -3.65
N LEU A 123 -22.15 -3.83 -4.05
CA LEU A 123 -21.51 -4.08 -5.34
C LEU A 123 -22.44 -3.84 -6.51
N CYS A 124 -23.70 -4.26 -6.41
CA CYS A 124 -24.67 -4.11 -7.49
C CYS A 124 -25.34 -2.73 -7.52
N LYS A 125 -25.62 -2.11 -6.36
CA LYS A 125 -26.26 -0.78 -6.30
C LYS A 125 -25.28 0.40 -6.38
N SER A 126 -24.02 0.27 -5.97
CA SER A 126 -23.03 1.32 -6.17
C SER A 126 -22.61 1.48 -7.64
N LEU A 127 -22.93 0.50 -8.47
CA LEU A 127 -22.77 0.60 -9.92
C LEU A 127 -23.98 1.23 -10.62
N THR A 128 -25.14 1.32 -9.96
CA THR A 128 -26.38 1.75 -10.60
C THR A 128 -27.11 2.93 -9.94
N GLU A 129 -27.10 3.13 -8.64
CA GLU A 129 -27.61 4.38 -8.01
C GLU A 129 -27.43 4.41 -6.48
N ALA A 130 -27.21 5.63 -5.95
CA ALA A 130 -27.01 5.91 -4.54
C ALA A 130 -28.32 5.87 -3.73
N HIS A 131 -28.37 5.03 -2.73
CA HIS A 131 -28.76 5.35 -1.34
C HIS A 131 -28.87 4.07 -0.51
N PRO A 132 -27.91 3.74 0.37
CA PRO A 132 -28.10 2.68 1.35
C PRO A 132 -28.80 3.25 2.60
N GLN A 133 -29.96 2.73 2.95
CA GLN A 133 -30.48 2.75 4.32
C GLN A 133 -29.70 1.75 5.19
N SER A 134 -28.38 1.91 5.23
CA SER A 134 -27.52 1.12 6.13
C SER A 134 -27.36 1.85 7.45
N SER A 135 -27.23 1.11 8.54
CA SER A 135 -26.96 1.70 9.86
C SER A 135 -25.69 2.55 9.78
N SER A 136 -25.64 3.68 10.49
CA SER A 136 -24.51 4.64 10.46
C SER A 136 -23.14 3.99 10.73
N TYR A 137 -23.11 2.92 11.55
CA TYR A 137 -21.87 2.18 11.87
C TYR A 137 -21.35 1.35 10.69
N LEU A 138 -22.24 0.65 9.96
CA LEU A 138 -21.85 -0.12 8.78
C LEU A 138 -21.29 0.79 7.69
N LEU A 139 -21.88 1.97 7.51
CA LEU A 139 -21.37 2.95 6.55
C LEU A 139 -19.95 3.40 6.91
N SER A 140 -19.67 3.63 8.20
CA SER A 140 -18.32 4.04 8.66
C SER A 140 -17.27 2.93 8.45
N ILE A 141 -17.60 1.68 8.74
CA ILE A 141 -16.73 0.53 8.47
C ILE A 141 -16.49 0.37 6.98
N GLY A 142 -17.54 0.52 6.16
CA GLY A 142 -17.42 0.47 4.70
C GLY A 142 -16.49 1.53 4.15
N MET A 143 -16.56 2.77 4.63
CA MET A 143 -15.65 3.84 4.22
C MET A 143 -14.18 3.54 4.57
N ILE A 144 -13.91 2.95 5.74
CA ILE A 144 -12.57 2.53 6.13
C ILE A 144 -12.06 1.43 5.19
N LEU A 145 -12.87 0.40 4.93
CA LEU A 145 -12.49 -0.71 4.05
C LEU A 145 -12.25 -0.25 2.60
N ILE A 146 -13.09 0.64 2.07
CA ILE A 146 -12.88 1.23 0.74
C ILE A 146 -11.59 2.04 0.72
N SER A 147 -11.35 2.86 1.73
CA SER A 147 -10.11 3.63 1.84
C SER A 147 -8.88 2.72 1.93
N MET A 148 -8.94 1.64 2.73
CA MET A 148 -7.87 0.65 2.81
C MET A 148 -7.64 -0.06 1.47
N LEU A 149 -8.71 -0.42 0.77
CA LEU A 149 -8.61 -1.05 -0.55
C LEU A 149 -7.88 -0.14 -1.54
N VAL A 150 -8.33 1.10 -1.69
CA VAL A 150 -7.75 2.06 -2.63
C VAL A 150 -6.30 2.40 -2.27
N VAL A 151 -6.04 2.75 -1.01
CA VAL A 151 -4.68 3.08 -0.53
C VAL A 151 -3.71 1.92 -0.79
N ASN A 152 -4.10 0.69 -0.45
CA ASN A 152 -3.22 -0.45 -0.58
C ASN A 152 -2.98 -0.87 -2.04
N MET A 153 -3.96 -0.71 -2.94
CA MET A 153 -3.74 -0.94 -4.37
C MET A 153 -2.70 0.03 -4.94
N VAL A 154 -2.81 1.30 -4.60
CA VAL A 154 -1.85 2.33 -5.01
C VAL A 154 -0.47 2.06 -4.42
N LEU A 155 -0.39 1.82 -3.10
CA LEU A 155 0.86 1.53 -2.42
C LEU A 155 1.53 0.24 -2.92
N ALA A 156 0.76 -0.80 -3.26
CA ALA A 156 1.31 -2.04 -3.81
C ALA A 156 2.11 -1.78 -5.11
N VAL A 157 1.53 -1.01 -6.04
CA VAL A 157 2.18 -0.69 -7.31
C VAL A 157 3.43 0.17 -7.07
N ILE A 158 3.29 1.24 -6.29
CA ILE A 158 4.40 2.16 -6.03
C ILE A 158 5.55 1.47 -5.31
N THR A 159 5.25 0.76 -4.23
CA THR A 159 6.29 0.04 -3.47
C THR A 159 6.96 -1.05 -4.29
N PHE A 160 6.24 -1.68 -5.23
CA PHE A 160 6.84 -2.62 -6.16
C PHE A 160 7.92 -1.94 -7.02
N PHE A 161 7.59 -0.85 -7.68
CA PHE A 161 8.56 -0.12 -8.52
C PHE A 161 9.73 0.44 -7.69
N VAL A 162 9.43 1.08 -6.55
CA VAL A 162 10.47 1.63 -5.66
C VAL A 162 11.42 0.53 -5.19
N ASN A 163 10.90 -0.61 -4.76
CA ASN A 163 11.72 -1.70 -4.25
C ASN A 163 12.50 -2.39 -5.36
N MET A 164 11.94 -2.54 -6.57
CA MET A 164 12.68 -3.07 -7.71
C MET A 164 13.82 -2.14 -8.14
N CYS A 165 13.57 -0.83 -8.17
CA CYS A 165 14.64 0.16 -8.36
C CYS A 165 15.70 0.07 -7.27
N GLY A 166 15.27 -0.06 -5.99
CA GLY A 166 16.17 -0.24 -4.85
C GLY A 166 17.07 -1.44 -4.98
N MET A 167 16.53 -2.58 -5.37
CA MET A 167 17.30 -3.79 -5.63
C MET A 167 18.34 -3.58 -6.75
N ALA A 168 17.95 -2.94 -7.86
CA ALA A 168 18.86 -2.64 -8.96
C ALA A 168 19.98 -1.68 -8.55
N VAL A 169 19.63 -0.64 -7.76
CA VAL A 169 20.58 0.32 -7.21
C VAL A 169 21.60 -0.37 -6.29
N MET A 170 21.14 -1.23 -5.38
CA MET A 170 22.04 -1.96 -4.48
C MET A 170 23.00 -2.86 -5.26
N TYR A 171 22.57 -3.48 -6.36
CA TYR A 171 23.46 -4.25 -7.24
C TYR A 171 24.53 -3.40 -7.92
N VAL A 172 24.20 -2.16 -8.31
CA VAL A 172 25.16 -1.21 -8.90
C VAL A 172 26.17 -0.73 -7.86
N VAL A 173 25.71 -0.41 -6.65
CA VAL A 173 26.55 0.05 -5.54
C VAL A 173 27.51 -1.04 -5.07
N GLU A 174 27.07 -2.32 -5.07
CA GLU A 174 27.96 -3.46 -4.76
C GLU A 174 29.19 -3.48 -5.66
N LYS A 175 29.00 -3.18 -6.95
CA LYS A 175 30.11 -3.14 -7.92
C LYS A 175 30.91 -1.84 -7.89
N ASN A 176 30.27 -0.73 -7.53
CA ASN A 176 30.86 0.61 -7.62
C ASN A 176 30.41 1.48 -6.43
N PRO A 177 31.04 1.36 -5.24
CA PRO A 177 30.64 2.08 -4.02
C PRO A 177 30.64 3.61 -4.15
N GLN A 178 31.41 4.16 -5.10
CA GLN A 178 31.47 5.60 -5.39
C GLN A 178 30.11 6.21 -5.82
N TYR A 179 29.16 5.39 -6.29
CA TYR A 179 27.85 5.85 -6.73
C TYR A 179 26.80 5.92 -5.60
N LEU A 180 27.16 5.64 -4.35
CA LEU A 180 26.22 5.61 -3.23
C LEU A 180 25.41 6.89 -3.09
N LEU A 181 26.02 8.06 -3.25
CA LEU A 181 25.33 9.37 -3.17
C LEU A 181 24.34 9.56 -4.32
N TYR A 182 24.73 9.20 -5.55
CA TYR A 182 23.85 9.32 -6.71
C TYR A 182 22.67 8.35 -6.64
N THR A 183 22.89 7.16 -6.10
CA THR A 183 21.85 6.14 -5.96
C THR A 183 20.79 6.51 -4.94
N SER A 184 21.16 7.16 -3.84
CA SER A 184 20.18 7.67 -2.86
C SER A 184 19.27 8.75 -3.45
N LEU A 185 19.81 9.64 -4.27
CA LEU A 185 19.02 10.65 -5.01
C LEU A 185 18.09 10.00 -6.03
N ILE A 186 18.57 9.02 -6.78
CA ILE A 186 17.76 8.27 -7.77
C ILE A 186 16.59 7.56 -7.07
N MET A 187 16.81 6.97 -5.88
CA MET A 187 15.76 6.29 -5.11
C MET A 187 14.62 7.21 -4.68
N VAL A 188 14.87 8.52 -4.53
CA VAL A 188 13.82 9.50 -4.23
C VAL A 188 13.20 10.05 -5.51
N ILE A 189 14.01 10.42 -6.49
CA ILE A 189 13.56 11.11 -7.71
C ILE A 189 12.76 10.17 -8.61
N VAL A 190 13.23 8.94 -8.84
CA VAL A 190 12.61 8.01 -9.78
C VAL A 190 11.16 7.67 -9.38
N PRO A 191 10.82 7.33 -8.13
CA PRO A 191 9.44 7.10 -7.74
C PRO A 191 8.53 8.31 -7.93
N VAL A 192 9.03 9.52 -7.61
CA VAL A 192 8.27 10.76 -7.77
C VAL A 192 7.99 11.03 -9.25
N VAL A 193 8.99 10.89 -10.11
CA VAL A 193 8.83 11.06 -11.57
C VAL A 193 7.91 9.99 -12.16
N LEU A 194 8.09 8.73 -11.79
CA LEU A 194 7.21 7.65 -12.24
C LEU A 194 5.76 7.87 -11.79
N PHE A 195 5.56 8.33 -10.57
CA PHE A 195 4.22 8.66 -10.08
C PHE A 195 3.62 9.84 -10.86
N TYR A 196 4.40 10.88 -11.13
CA TYR A 196 3.92 12.03 -11.90
C TYR A 196 3.54 11.63 -13.34
N LEU A 197 4.35 10.79 -13.99
CA LEU A 197 4.12 10.37 -15.38
C LEU A 197 3.02 9.32 -15.51
N PHE A 198 2.97 8.37 -14.61
CA PHE A 198 2.12 7.18 -14.74
C PHE A 198 1.05 7.04 -13.64
N GLY A 199 1.10 7.86 -12.59
CA GLY A 199 0.23 7.74 -11.43
C GLY A 199 -1.26 7.79 -11.79
N HIS A 200 -1.65 8.70 -12.68
CA HIS A 200 -3.03 8.78 -13.17
C HIS A 200 -3.43 7.52 -13.95
N ALA A 201 -2.56 7.02 -14.84
CA ALA A 201 -2.82 5.80 -15.59
C ALA A 201 -2.90 4.57 -14.68
N VAL A 202 -1.99 4.47 -13.70
CA VAL A 202 -2.00 3.41 -12.69
C VAL A 202 -3.31 3.45 -11.87
N LEU A 203 -3.75 4.62 -11.42
CA LEU A 203 -5.01 4.78 -10.71
C LEU A 203 -6.21 4.33 -11.55
N MET A 204 -6.28 4.73 -12.82
CA MET A 204 -7.37 4.35 -13.73
C MET A 204 -7.38 2.85 -14.02
N ILE A 205 -6.20 2.25 -14.25
CA ILE A 205 -6.08 0.80 -14.49
C ILE A 205 -6.44 0.02 -13.23
N THR A 206 -5.95 0.42 -12.07
CA THR A 206 -6.26 -0.26 -10.79
C THR A 206 -7.73 -0.17 -10.46
N PHE A 207 -8.36 0.99 -10.67
CA PHE A 207 -9.79 1.17 -10.45
C PHE A 207 -10.62 0.32 -11.42
N GLY A 208 -10.24 0.29 -12.71
CA GLY A 208 -10.89 -0.56 -13.72
C GLY A 208 -10.74 -2.06 -13.45
N LEU A 209 -9.57 -2.50 -12.95
CA LEU A 209 -9.36 -3.88 -12.53
C LEU A 209 -10.19 -4.25 -11.30
N LEU A 210 -10.28 -3.34 -10.32
CA LEU A 210 -11.11 -3.52 -9.14
C LEU A 210 -12.59 -3.68 -9.48
N GLN A 211 -13.11 -2.86 -10.39
CA GLN A 211 -14.48 -3.00 -10.87
C GLN A 211 -14.71 -4.36 -11.53
N LYS A 212 -13.79 -4.81 -12.39
CA LYS A 212 -13.88 -6.12 -13.06
C LYS A 212 -13.80 -7.28 -12.06
N ILE A 213 -12.86 -7.23 -11.11
CA ILE A 213 -12.71 -8.27 -10.08
C ILE A 213 -13.95 -8.28 -9.18
N GLY A 214 -14.45 -7.10 -8.77
CA GLY A 214 -15.68 -6.98 -8.00
C GLY A 214 -16.89 -7.60 -8.73
N TYR A 215 -17.05 -7.30 -10.00
CA TYR A 215 -18.14 -7.88 -10.83
C TYR A 215 -17.99 -9.41 -10.97
N LEU A 216 -16.78 -9.90 -11.24
CA LEU A 216 -16.52 -11.35 -11.34
C LEU A 216 -16.77 -12.08 -10.01
N LEU A 217 -16.39 -11.50 -8.89
CA LEU A 217 -16.65 -12.07 -7.58
C LEU A 217 -18.13 -12.06 -7.24
N ALA A 218 -18.85 -10.98 -7.56
CA ALA A 218 -20.28 -10.88 -7.35
C ALA A 218 -21.05 -11.94 -8.17
N THR A 219 -20.69 -12.13 -9.44
CA THR A 219 -21.27 -13.18 -10.29
C THR A 219 -20.91 -14.58 -9.83
N PHE A 220 -19.66 -14.80 -9.40
CA PHE A 220 -19.20 -16.11 -8.90
C PHE A 220 -19.91 -16.50 -7.59
N LEU A 221 -20.17 -15.54 -6.72
CA LEU A 221 -20.88 -15.76 -5.45
C LEU A 221 -22.40 -15.72 -5.59
N HIS A 222 -22.94 -15.64 -6.82
CA HIS A 222 -24.36 -15.50 -7.10
C HIS A 222 -25.02 -14.31 -6.36
N LEU A 223 -24.28 -13.20 -6.20
CA LEU A 223 -24.74 -12.00 -5.50
C LEU A 223 -25.39 -10.95 -6.43
N CYS A 224 -25.36 -11.21 -7.74
CA CYS A 224 -26.03 -10.38 -8.76
C CYS A 224 -26.83 -11.23 -9.73
#